data_1433626238858e1913a3c10bd08aef44
#
_entry.id   1433626238858e1913a3c10bd08aef44
#
_cell.length_a   1.000
_cell.length_b   1.000
_cell.length_c   1.000
_cell.angle_alpha   90.00
_cell.angle_beta   90.00
_cell.angle_gamma   90.00
#
_symmetry.space_group_name_H-M   'P 1'
#
loop_
_entity.id
_entity.type
_entity.pdbx_description
1 polymer ?
#
loop_
_entity_poly.entity_id
_entity_poly.type
_entity_poly.pdbx_seq_one_letter_code
_entity_poly.pdbx_strand_id
1 'polypeptide(L)'
;MRSVATTLTIIGALLAAGASSQQQVMTAGDLQELCAGTDHVSRNVCRIYILGVTQGITVGMNIADGKTRGGRPCVPESVSGEHLEHTLTARLDEELGPANRKRDASDFIGAVLVRAYPCEHVPTSPR
;
A
#
# COMPACT_ATOMS: atom_id res chain seq x y z
N MET A 1 -47.64 -43.58 -41.11
CA MET A 1 -46.89 -43.61 -39.86
C MET A 1 -45.87 -42.50 -39.91
N ARG A 2 -46.11 -41.42 -39.18
CA ARG A 2 -45.26 -40.22 -39.22
C ARG A 2 -44.48 -40.14 -37.91
N SER A 3 -43.15 -40.30 -37.97
CA SER A 3 -42.25 -40.14 -36.88
C SER A 3 -42.01 -38.65 -36.68
N VAL A 4 -42.36 -38.13 -35.51
CA VAL A 4 -42.06 -36.76 -35.08
C VAL A 4 -40.75 -36.79 -34.31
N ALA A 5 -39.70 -36.23 -34.91
CA ALA A 5 -38.41 -36.05 -34.25
C ALA A 5 -38.46 -34.79 -33.38
N THR A 6 -38.42 -34.98 -32.07
CA THR A 6 -38.38 -33.90 -31.09
C THR A 6 -36.93 -33.46 -30.89
N THR A 7 -36.56 -32.33 -31.42
CA THR A 7 -35.24 -31.72 -31.23
C THR A 7 -35.23 -30.99 -29.89
N LEU A 8 -34.47 -31.53 -28.93
CA LEU A 8 -34.23 -30.92 -27.62
C LEU A 8 -33.10 -29.89 -27.73
N THR A 9 -33.44 -28.63 -27.74
CA THR A 9 -32.45 -27.51 -27.72
C THR A 9 -32.03 -27.25 -26.28
N ILE A 10 -30.83 -27.70 -25.93
CA ILE A 10 -30.22 -27.37 -24.64
C ILE A 10 -29.60 -25.99 -24.75
N ILE A 11 -30.26 -24.96 -24.19
CA ILE A 11 -29.72 -23.63 -24.03
C ILE A 11 -28.82 -23.66 -22.78
N GLY A 12 -27.51 -23.81 -23.02
CA GLY A 12 -26.50 -23.68 -21.98
C GLY A 12 -26.35 -22.23 -21.59
N ALA A 13 -26.93 -21.85 -20.44
CA ALA A 13 -26.65 -20.56 -19.82
C ALA A 13 -25.23 -20.60 -19.24
N LEU A 14 -24.25 -20.04 -19.96
CA LEU A 14 -22.95 -19.69 -19.38
C LEU A 14 -23.16 -18.54 -18.41
N LEU A 15 -23.33 -18.87 -17.14
CA LEU A 15 -23.14 -17.90 -16.05
C LEU A 15 -21.65 -17.55 -16.01
N ALA A 16 -21.26 -16.48 -16.68
CA ALA A 16 -19.98 -15.83 -16.47
C ALA A 16 -19.97 -15.28 -15.04
N ALA A 17 -19.53 -16.11 -14.08
CA ALA A 17 -19.16 -15.64 -12.76
C ALA A 17 -17.97 -14.72 -12.96
N GLY A 18 -18.23 -13.42 -13.04
CA GLY A 18 -17.21 -12.39 -12.98
C GLY A 18 -16.51 -12.53 -11.63
N ALA A 19 -15.38 -13.21 -11.60
CA ALA A 19 -14.47 -13.19 -10.48
C ALA A 19 -13.96 -11.74 -10.40
N SER A 20 -14.63 -10.90 -9.61
CA SER A 20 -14.09 -9.65 -9.14
C SER A 20 -12.87 -10.03 -8.33
N SER A 21 -11.67 -9.94 -8.92
CA SER A 21 -10.42 -9.98 -8.18
C SER A 21 -10.44 -8.75 -7.28
N GLN A 22 -10.97 -8.89 -6.08
CA GLN A 22 -10.79 -7.89 -5.04
C GLN A 22 -9.29 -7.81 -4.82
N GLN A 23 -8.71 -6.73 -5.27
CA GLN A 23 -7.32 -6.41 -5.05
C GLN A 23 -7.15 -6.32 -3.54
N GLN A 24 -6.56 -7.34 -2.95
CA GLN A 24 -6.37 -7.43 -1.51
C GLN A 24 -5.30 -6.41 -1.14
N VAL A 25 -5.74 -5.28 -0.59
CA VAL A 25 -4.85 -4.23 -0.12
C VAL A 25 -4.19 -4.71 1.16
N MET A 26 -2.86 -4.62 1.25
CA MET A 26 -2.12 -4.98 2.45
C MET A 26 -2.50 -4.04 3.59
N THR A 27 -2.89 -4.59 4.72
CA THR A 27 -3.19 -3.80 5.93
C THR A 27 -1.91 -3.53 6.73
N ALA A 28 -1.96 -2.54 7.61
CA ALA A 28 -0.85 -2.24 8.51
C ALA A 28 -0.54 -3.43 9.45
N GLY A 29 -1.56 -4.21 9.82
CA GLY A 29 -1.39 -5.44 10.59
C GLY A 29 -0.65 -6.52 9.82
N ASP A 30 -1.00 -6.75 8.55
CA ASP A 30 -0.32 -7.71 7.69
C ASP A 30 1.15 -7.30 7.46
N LEU A 31 1.39 -6.00 7.27
CA LEU A 31 2.75 -5.48 7.14
C LEU A 31 3.57 -5.71 8.40
N GLN A 32 2.99 -5.46 9.59
CA GLN A 32 3.67 -5.71 10.86
C GLN A 32 4.07 -7.19 10.99
N GLU A 33 3.17 -8.11 10.67
CA GLU A 33 3.44 -9.55 10.72
C GLU A 33 4.57 -9.95 9.75
N LEU A 34 4.57 -9.41 8.53
CA LEU A 34 5.66 -9.62 7.57
C LEU A 34 6.99 -9.10 8.09
N CYS A 35 7.00 -7.89 8.67
CA CYS A 35 8.22 -7.26 9.16
C CYS A 35 8.77 -7.94 10.41
N ALA A 36 7.90 -8.51 11.24
CA ALA A 36 8.28 -9.31 12.42
C ALA A 36 8.77 -10.72 12.05
N GLY A 37 8.58 -11.16 10.81
CA GLY A 37 9.00 -12.47 10.33
C GLY A 37 10.51 -12.67 10.46
N THR A 38 10.93 -13.86 10.90
CA THR A 38 12.34 -14.22 11.10
C THR A 38 12.98 -14.82 9.86
N ASP A 39 12.17 -15.27 8.90
CA ASP A 39 12.64 -15.85 7.65
C ASP A 39 13.03 -14.79 6.62
N HIS A 40 13.90 -15.17 5.69
CA HIS A 40 14.42 -14.27 4.68
C HIS A 40 13.35 -13.72 3.73
N VAL A 41 12.33 -14.52 3.44
CA VAL A 41 11.29 -14.13 2.48
C VAL A 41 10.43 -13.03 3.08
N SER A 42 9.92 -13.23 4.29
CA SER A 42 9.08 -12.25 5.00
C SER A 42 9.81 -10.90 5.15
N ARG A 43 11.06 -10.92 5.60
CA ARG A 43 11.87 -9.69 5.76
C ARG A 43 12.12 -8.99 4.42
N ASN A 44 12.38 -9.75 3.37
CA ASN A 44 12.61 -9.17 2.05
C ASN A 44 11.33 -8.54 1.47
N VAL A 45 10.18 -9.21 1.64
CA VAL A 45 8.87 -8.67 1.23
C VAL A 45 8.54 -7.40 2.02
N CYS A 46 8.76 -7.39 3.34
CA CYS A 46 8.61 -6.20 4.17
C CYS A 46 9.42 -5.02 3.61
N ARG A 47 10.72 -5.23 3.38
CA ARG A 47 11.62 -4.19 2.84
C ARG A 47 11.19 -3.68 1.48
N ILE A 48 10.90 -4.59 0.54
CA ILE A 48 10.47 -4.22 -0.82
C ILE A 48 9.17 -3.43 -0.78
N TYR A 49 8.22 -3.82 0.07
CA TYR A 49 6.95 -3.11 0.20
C TYR A 49 7.18 -1.68 0.73
N ILE A 50 7.93 -1.53 1.82
CA ILE A 50 8.25 -0.23 2.41
C ILE A 50 8.93 0.70 1.40
N LEU A 51 9.95 0.19 0.70
CA LEU A 51 10.67 0.97 -0.31
C LEU A 51 9.78 1.35 -1.49
N GLY A 52 8.97 0.41 -1.98
CA GLY A 52 8.05 0.65 -3.08
C GLY A 52 7.00 1.71 -2.76
N VAL A 53 6.40 1.65 -1.58
CA VAL A 53 5.43 2.66 -1.12
C VAL A 53 6.09 4.01 -0.96
N THR A 54 7.28 4.07 -0.33
CA THR A 54 8.02 5.33 -0.14
C THR A 54 8.36 6.00 -1.47
N GLN A 55 8.85 5.22 -2.43
CA GLN A 55 9.13 5.71 -3.77
C GLN A 55 7.85 6.16 -4.49
N GLY A 56 6.77 5.37 -4.38
CA GLY A 56 5.48 5.71 -4.96
C GLY A 56 4.92 7.03 -4.43
N ILE A 57 5.02 7.26 -3.12
CA ILE A 57 4.62 8.53 -2.49
C ILE A 57 5.47 9.69 -3.03
N THR A 58 6.78 9.52 -3.11
CA THR A 58 7.69 10.56 -3.62
C THR A 58 7.37 10.93 -5.08
N VAL A 59 7.19 9.94 -5.94
CA VAL A 59 6.83 10.16 -7.34
C VAL A 59 5.44 10.79 -7.46
N GLY A 60 4.46 10.28 -6.72
CA GLY A 60 3.09 10.80 -6.73
C GLY A 60 3.03 12.27 -6.31
N MET A 61 3.81 12.65 -5.31
CA MET A 61 3.88 14.04 -4.86
C MET A 61 4.57 14.97 -5.85
N ASN A 62 5.60 14.49 -6.54
CA ASN A 62 6.24 15.27 -7.59
C ASN A 62 5.28 15.54 -8.77
N ILE A 63 4.43 14.57 -9.10
CA ILE A 63 3.40 14.72 -10.15
C ILE A 63 2.28 15.65 -9.70
N ALA A 64 1.87 15.60 -8.44
CA ALA A 64 0.76 16.38 -7.88
C ALA A 64 1.09 17.85 -7.59
N ASP A 65 2.26 18.34 -7.95
CA ASP A 65 2.72 19.73 -7.73
C ASP A 65 2.52 20.23 -6.27
N GLY A 66 2.66 19.35 -5.30
CA GLY A 66 2.54 19.71 -3.89
C GLY A 66 1.12 20.01 -3.39
N LYS A 67 0.09 19.76 -4.18
CA LYS A 67 -1.33 20.01 -3.80
C LYS A 67 -1.94 18.95 -2.87
N THR A 68 -1.11 18.18 -2.17
CA THR A 68 -1.59 17.13 -1.28
C THR A 68 -2.07 17.71 0.06
N ARG A 69 -3.30 17.34 0.45
CA ARG A 69 -3.79 17.61 1.80
C ARG A 69 -3.09 16.67 2.77
N GLY A 70 -2.41 17.16 3.76
CA GLY A 70 -1.86 16.32 4.83
C GLY A 70 -0.33 16.35 4.98
N GLY A 71 0.32 17.24 4.28
CA GLY A 71 1.77 17.39 4.37
C GLY A 71 2.52 16.53 3.34
N ARG A 72 3.78 16.87 3.17
CA ARG A 72 4.69 16.21 2.24
C ARG A 72 5.88 15.66 3.01
N PRO A 73 6.25 14.37 2.85
CA PRO A 73 7.51 13.89 3.36
C PRO A 73 8.66 14.34 2.45
N CYS A 74 9.74 14.79 3.07
CA CYS A 74 11.00 15.10 2.41
C CYS A 74 12.07 14.14 2.92
N VAL A 75 12.03 12.90 2.44
CA VAL A 75 13.04 11.89 2.81
C VAL A 75 14.37 12.30 2.18
N PRO A 76 15.43 12.58 2.97
CA PRO A 76 16.73 12.92 2.43
C PRO A 76 17.33 11.77 1.62
N GLU A 77 18.06 12.08 0.54
CA GLU A 77 18.75 11.07 -0.27
C GLU A 77 19.81 10.28 0.52
N SER A 78 20.30 10.86 1.61
CA SER A 78 21.25 10.20 2.51
C SER A 78 20.63 9.10 3.39
N VAL A 79 19.29 9.02 3.46
CA VAL A 79 18.60 7.99 4.23
C VAL A 79 18.63 6.69 3.47
N SER A 80 19.33 5.69 4.03
CA SER A 80 19.38 4.35 3.43
C SER A 80 18.06 3.62 3.53
N GLY A 81 17.79 2.68 2.62
CA GLY A 81 16.62 1.82 2.67
C GLY A 81 16.53 1.00 3.96
N GLU A 82 17.65 0.61 4.52
CA GLU A 82 17.73 -0.11 5.80
C GLU A 82 17.31 0.78 6.98
N HIS A 83 17.77 2.03 7.01
CA HIS A 83 17.37 2.99 8.02
C HIS A 83 15.87 3.30 7.94
N LEU A 84 15.34 3.42 6.73
CA LEU A 84 13.93 3.65 6.48
C LEU A 84 13.07 2.46 6.96
N GLU A 85 13.49 1.22 6.63
CA GLU A 85 12.85 0.00 7.11
C GLU A 85 12.83 -0.04 8.64
N HIS A 86 13.96 0.20 9.28
CA HIS A 86 14.06 0.22 10.74
C HIS A 86 13.15 1.27 11.38
N THR A 87 13.13 2.47 10.84
CA THR A 87 12.26 3.56 11.34
C THR A 87 10.78 3.19 11.23
N LEU A 88 10.37 2.63 10.10
CA LEU A 88 8.97 2.28 9.86
C LEU A 88 8.53 1.06 10.67
N THR A 89 9.38 0.04 10.83
CA THR A 89 9.07 -1.12 11.67
C THR A 89 8.95 -0.74 13.14
N ALA A 90 9.84 0.10 13.65
CA ALA A 90 9.73 0.61 15.02
C ALA A 90 8.41 1.35 15.25
N ARG A 91 7.96 2.15 14.28
CA ARG A 91 6.67 2.85 14.38
C ARG A 91 5.47 1.93 14.26
N LEU A 92 5.56 0.88 13.44
CA LEU A 92 4.52 -0.16 13.42
C LEU A 92 4.32 -0.78 14.80
N ASP A 93 5.41 -1.11 15.48
CA ASP A 93 5.36 -1.72 16.81
C ASP A 93 4.84 -0.76 17.88
N GLU A 94 5.19 0.53 17.81
CA GLU A 94 4.77 1.54 18.78
C GLU A 94 3.33 2.04 18.59
N GLU A 95 2.90 2.24 17.35
CA GLU A 95 1.67 2.96 17.03
C GLU A 95 0.52 2.03 16.58
N LEU A 96 0.80 0.76 16.28
CA LEU A 96 -0.19 -0.17 15.76
C LEU A 96 -1.07 -0.77 16.85
N GLY A 97 -1.98 0.02 17.39
CA GLY A 97 -3.05 -0.48 18.26
C GLY A 97 -4.15 -1.23 17.49
N PRO A 98 -5.06 -1.92 18.17
CA PRO A 98 -6.12 -2.72 17.54
C PRO A 98 -6.96 -1.97 16.52
N ALA A 99 -7.22 -0.68 16.73
CA ALA A 99 -8.00 0.18 15.84
C ALA A 99 -7.29 0.47 14.51
N ASN A 100 -5.95 0.46 14.49
CA ASN A 100 -5.16 0.82 13.33
C ASN A 100 -4.71 -0.38 12.48
N ARG A 101 -4.85 -1.61 12.98
CA ARG A 101 -4.39 -2.82 12.25
C ARG A 101 -5.07 -3.02 10.89
N LYS A 102 -6.33 -2.56 10.75
CA LYS A 102 -7.10 -2.68 9.52
C LYS A 102 -6.91 -1.53 8.53
N ARG A 103 -6.11 -0.53 8.89
CA ARG A 103 -5.78 0.56 7.97
C ARG A 103 -4.94 0.04 6.82
N ASP A 104 -5.04 0.71 5.67
CA ASP A 104 -4.14 0.48 4.57
C ASP A 104 -2.68 0.73 4.99
N ALA A 105 -1.80 -0.23 4.67
CA ALA A 105 -0.39 -0.13 5.04
C ALA A 105 0.29 1.07 4.36
N SER A 106 -0.09 1.41 3.14
CA SER A 106 0.46 2.57 2.42
C SER A 106 0.08 3.88 3.08
N ASP A 107 -1.15 4.01 3.56
CA ASP A 107 -1.61 5.19 4.32
C ASP A 107 -0.87 5.33 5.64
N PHE A 108 -0.64 4.20 6.33
CA PHE A 108 0.15 4.19 7.56
C PHE A 108 1.58 4.64 7.31
N ILE A 109 2.25 4.07 6.30
CA ILE A 109 3.61 4.45 5.90
C ILE A 109 3.66 5.93 5.56
N GLY A 110 2.74 6.43 4.75
CA GLY A 110 2.66 7.85 4.38
C GLY A 110 2.57 8.77 5.59
N ALA A 111 1.71 8.43 6.54
CA ALA A 111 1.56 9.21 7.78
C ALA A 111 2.83 9.21 8.64
N VAL A 112 3.53 8.08 8.73
CA VAL A 112 4.81 7.99 9.46
C VAL A 112 5.89 8.82 8.77
N LEU A 113 6.00 8.72 7.44
CA LEU A 113 6.98 9.47 6.66
C LEU A 113 6.82 10.98 6.82
N VAL A 114 5.59 11.49 6.78
CA VAL A 114 5.31 12.93 6.98
C VAL A 114 5.76 13.41 8.36
N ARG A 115 5.60 12.57 9.38
CA ARG A 115 6.04 12.91 10.76
C ARG A 115 7.55 12.77 10.95
N ALA A 116 8.16 11.75 10.36
CA ALA A 116 9.59 11.49 10.51
C ALA A 116 10.46 12.40 9.65
N TYR A 117 9.97 12.78 8.49
CA TYR A 117 10.68 13.58 7.49
C TYR A 117 9.80 14.72 6.96
N PRO A 118 9.39 15.67 7.84
CA PRO A 118 8.59 16.80 7.38
C PRO A 118 9.41 17.66 6.42
N CYS A 119 8.78 18.10 5.31
CA CYS A 119 9.39 19.14 4.49
C CYS A 119 9.36 20.45 5.29
N GLU A 120 10.53 21.04 5.51
CA GLU A 120 10.59 22.39 6.07
C GLU A 120 9.87 23.35 5.11
N HIS A 121 8.92 24.08 5.63
CA HIS A 121 8.33 25.19 4.89
C HIS A 121 9.44 26.23 4.74
N VAL A 122 10.04 26.31 3.56
CA VAL A 122 10.87 27.46 3.22
C VAL A 122 9.93 28.67 3.32
N PRO A 123 10.11 29.57 4.28
CA PRO A 123 9.29 30.77 4.35
C PRO A 123 9.47 31.52 3.03
N THR A 124 8.39 31.62 2.26
CA THR A 124 8.35 32.47 1.08
C THR A 124 8.69 33.88 1.56
N SER A 125 9.94 34.31 1.31
CA SER A 125 10.37 35.68 1.57
C SER A 125 9.40 36.62 0.84
N PRO A 126 8.73 37.53 1.53
CA PRO A 126 7.88 38.52 0.86
C PRO A 126 8.77 39.37 -0.04
N ARG A 127 8.39 39.45 -1.33
CA ARG A 127 8.97 40.40 -2.28
C ARG A 127 8.48 41.80 -1.99
#